data_b9ac37b522ad3fdfccb56f89959f69a5
#
_entry.id   b9ac37b522ad3fdfccb56f89959f69a5
#
_cell.length_a   1.000
_cell.length_b   1.000
_cell.length_c   1.000
_cell.angle_alpha   90.00
_cell.angle_beta   90.00
_cell.angle_gamma   90.00
#
_symmetry.space_group_name_H-M   'P 1'
#
loop_
_entity.id
_entity.type
_entity.pdbx_description
1 polymer ?
#
loop_
_entity_poly.entity_id
_entity_poly.type
_entity_poly.pdbx_seq_one_letter_code
_entity_poly.pdbx_strand_id
1 'polypeptide(L)'
;MATTPFHTADALRQRIADAVCHEKIYPAYQPIVCLRTRAIHGLEVLARWHDPDFGAVPPKDFIPIALQASLLPLLTLNLVRRACAEAGTWPGRFCLAFNVPPSLLQDAPAVRLLLEAMAESSFPLDRICIEMTEDELVEDEPAAERAFGYLKSHGIRVALDDFGTGFSSMVRLSRFGFDELKIDGSLIQRLTTDRESRKVVSAIIGLGHSLDVPVVAEWVETEAQADVLRELGCDYAQGWLTGRPMPGDAVAQLLATAPVHAASPASQPMSPYLRQHQLSSLYNSAPVGLAFLDLDMRYAAANTQFARMVGRPPCEIVGSHVREVYAPDIAAWIVQASQRILDSGDTSRIEFRFPGREETFLVVGSRVTDETAQPIGISVVSIDITDRKRVEEELRAREATYRAVVELGPNVLWVSDADGTLTYISPVPQEPEGCSMEERMAAWYARMDESDRVRVRAEWLAAVHTRDAFETRFRLRWFDERWRWVSSRATPRTAPDGTRSWFGVFTDISRQVELEERLARIETASSFPSP
;
A
#
# COMPACT_ATOMS: atom_id res chain seq x y z
N MET A 1 34.09 0.64 11.29
CA MET A 1 33.08 1.22 12.18
C MET A 1 32.15 0.10 12.57
N ALA A 2 32.10 -0.24 13.84
CA ALA A 2 31.49 -1.46 14.34
C ALA A 2 29.95 -1.36 14.29
N THR A 3 29.32 -2.25 13.56
CA THR A 3 27.90 -2.56 13.67
C THR A 3 27.71 -3.28 15.00
N THR A 4 27.13 -2.59 15.98
CA THR A 4 26.71 -3.19 17.25
C THR A 4 25.51 -4.11 16.97
N PRO A 5 25.55 -5.39 17.32
CA PRO A 5 24.46 -6.31 17.06
C PRO A 5 23.25 -5.92 17.94
N PHE A 6 22.08 -5.77 17.31
CA PHE A 6 20.80 -5.70 18.00
C PHE A 6 20.64 -6.97 18.85
N HIS A 7 20.77 -6.84 20.16
CA HIS A 7 20.44 -7.92 21.07
C HIS A 7 18.94 -8.17 21.00
N THR A 8 18.55 -9.30 20.43
CA THR A 8 17.24 -9.90 20.30
C THR A 8 16.06 -8.93 19.98
N ALA A 9 15.27 -9.24 18.94
CA ALA A 9 14.07 -8.47 18.55
C ALA A 9 13.12 -8.20 19.74
N ASP A 10 13.09 -9.09 20.73
CA ASP A 10 12.28 -8.95 21.94
C ASP A 10 12.78 -7.82 22.87
N ALA A 11 14.09 -7.62 22.99
CA ALA A 11 14.62 -6.52 23.81
C ALA A 11 14.29 -5.15 23.19
N LEU A 12 14.31 -5.03 21.86
CA LEU A 12 13.93 -3.80 21.18
C LEU A 12 12.42 -3.55 21.27
N ARG A 13 11.59 -4.60 21.12
CA ARG A 13 10.13 -4.51 21.35
C ARG A 13 9.79 -4.01 22.75
N GLN A 14 10.43 -4.56 23.79
CA GLN A 14 10.20 -4.13 25.16
C GLN A 14 10.61 -2.67 25.39
N ARG A 15 11.71 -2.23 24.80
CA ARG A 15 12.18 -0.83 24.90
C ARG A 15 11.25 0.13 24.18
N ILE A 16 10.74 -0.24 23.01
CA ILE A 16 9.77 0.58 22.30
C ILE A 16 8.47 0.67 23.11
N ALA A 17 7.99 -0.43 23.69
CA ALA A 17 6.82 -0.41 24.54
C ALA A 17 7.02 0.53 25.75
N ASP A 18 8.16 0.46 26.41
CA ASP A 18 8.52 1.38 27.48
C ASP A 18 8.59 2.84 27.00
N ALA A 19 9.20 3.07 25.83
CA ALA A 19 9.32 4.42 25.26
C ALA A 19 7.96 5.03 24.89
N VAL A 20 7.03 4.24 24.37
CA VAL A 20 5.66 4.68 24.02
C VAL A 20 4.85 4.92 25.29
N CYS A 21 4.85 3.97 26.26
CA CYS A 21 4.08 4.08 27.49
C CYS A 21 4.56 5.22 28.41
N HIS A 22 5.84 5.58 28.36
CA HIS A 22 6.41 6.67 29.17
C HIS A 22 6.69 7.94 28.36
N GLU A 23 6.09 8.09 27.18
CA GLU A 23 6.15 9.28 26.34
C GLU A 23 7.59 9.77 26.01
N LYS A 24 8.53 8.80 25.88
CA LYS A 24 9.94 9.09 25.54
C LYS A 24 10.15 9.38 24.07
N ILE A 25 9.14 9.08 23.24
CA ILE A 25 9.09 9.44 21.81
C ILE A 25 8.44 10.84 21.73
N TYR A 26 9.10 11.75 21.04
CA TYR A 26 8.71 13.16 21.02
C TYR A 26 8.56 13.68 19.60
N PRO A 27 7.76 14.75 19.39
CA PRO A 27 7.59 15.36 18.08
C PRO A 27 8.83 16.19 17.69
N ALA A 28 9.22 16.09 16.42
CA ALA A 28 10.00 17.10 15.73
C ALA A 28 9.17 17.61 14.55
N TYR A 29 9.43 18.82 14.14
CA TYR A 29 8.59 19.57 13.20
C TYR A 29 9.37 19.93 11.97
N GLN A 30 8.83 19.59 10.80
CA GLN A 30 9.45 19.96 9.53
C GLN A 30 8.62 21.01 8.80
N PRO A 31 9.20 22.15 8.38
CA PRO A 31 8.46 23.21 7.73
C PRO A 31 7.97 22.82 6.33
N ILE A 32 6.68 23.14 6.07
CA ILE A 32 6.05 23.17 4.76
C ILE A 32 5.94 24.65 4.38
N VAL A 33 6.54 25.07 3.26
CA VAL A 33 6.61 26.46 2.87
C VAL A 33 5.93 26.74 1.54
N CYS A 34 5.33 27.90 1.39
CA CYS A 34 4.82 28.38 0.13
C CYS A 34 5.99 28.66 -0.84
N LEU A 35 6.02 27.99 -1.99
CA LEU A 35 7.08 28.16 -2.99
C LEU A 35 7.21 29.56 -3.53
N ARG A 36 6.12 30.33 -3.58
CA ARG A 36 6.07 31.69 -4.10
C ARG A 36 6.53 32.73 -3.10
N THR A 37 6.04 32.65 -1.85
CA THR A 37 6.28 33.67 -0.81
C THR A 37 7.37 33.30 0.17
N ARG A 38 7.76 32.04 0.21
CA ARG A 38 8.63 31.42 1.22
C ARG A 38 8.10 31.52 2.66
N ALA A 39 6.83 31.88 2.83
CA ALA A 39 6.18 31.87 4.12
C ALA A 39 5.86 30.43 4.56
N ILE A 40 5.91 30.20 5.88
CA ILE A 40 5.55 28.90 6.46
C ILE A 40 4.04 28.72 6.33
N HIS A 41 3.62 27.63 5.67
CA HIS A 41 2.25 27.20 5.54
C HIS A 41 1.86 26.25 6.68
N GLY A 42 2.72 25.29 6.97
CA GLY A 42 2.48 24.25 7.96
C GLY A 42 3.77 23.63 8.47
N LEU A 43 3.58 22.69 9.36
CA LEU A 43 4.64 21.91 10.01
C LEU A 43 4.19 20.45 10.03
N GLU A 44 4.94 19.54 9.42
CA GLU A 44 4.72 18.11 9.58
C GLU A 44 5.32 17.64 10.89
N VAL A 45 4.54 16.85 11.64
CA VAL A 45 4.92 16.30 12.94
C VAL A 45 5.52 14.91 12.75
N LEU A 46 6.80 14.79 13.02
CA LEU A 46 7.59 13.59 12.82
C LEU A 46 8.05 13.01 14.15
N ALA A 47 7.79 11.73 14.39
CA ALA A 47 8.22 11.04 15.59
C ALA A 47 9.76 10.99 15.69
N ARG A 48 10.31 11.27 16.88
CA ARG A 48 11.73 11.13 17.18
C ARG A 48 11.91 10.37 18.50
N TRP A 49 12.87 9.47 18.51
CA TRP A 49 13.21 8.71 19.67
C TRP A 49 14.71 8.76 19.93
N HIS A 50 15.07 9.08 21.17
CA HIS A 50 16.44 9.00 21.66
C HIS A 50 16.48 7.98 22.80
N ASP A 51 17.09 6.84 22.54
CA ASP A 51 17.29 5.79 23.54
C ASP A 51 18.61 6.03 24.28
N PRO A 52 18.68 5.87 25.59
CA PRO A 52 19.91 6.11 26.37
C PRO A 52 21.12 5.26 25.93
N ASP A 53 20.87 4.04 25.44
CA ASP A 53 21.93 3.11 25.05
C ASP A 53 22.23 3.14 23.54
N PHE A 54 21.22 3.41 22.69
CA PHE A 54 21.33 3.40 21.23
C PHE A 54 21.45 4.81 20.62
N GLY A 55 21.26 5.84 21.42
CA GLY A 55 21.23 7.21 20.89
C GLY A 55 19.97 7.52 20.09
N ALA A 56 20.11 8.30 19.01
CA ALA A 56 19.01 8.65 18.14
C ALA A 56 18.59 7.43 17.27
N VAL A 57 17.38 6.94 17.47
CA VAL A 57 16.79 5.81 16.72
C VAL A 57 15.92 6.36 15.59
N PRO A 58 16.23 6.02 14.33
CA PRO A 58 15.44 6.51 13.18
C PRO A 58 14.00 5.97 13.18
N PRO A 59 13.00 6.75 12.73
CA PRO A 59 11.60 6.30 12.62
C PRO A 59 11.43 5.00 11.82
N LYS A 60 12.17 4.83 10.73
CA LYS A 60 12.15 3.62 9.89
C LYS A 60 12.51 2.34 10.64
N ASP A 61 13.22 2.44 11.76
CA ASP A 61 13.67 1.31 12.56
C ASP A 61 12.70 0.99 13.70
N PHE A 62 12.03 1.99 14.30
CA PHE A 62 11.12 1.76 15.43
C PHE A 62 9.63 1.75 15.07
N ILE A 63 9.18 2.49 14.03
CA ILE A 63 7.76 2.52 13.62
C ILE A 63 7.25 1.13 13.22
N PRO A 64 7.97 0.32 12.38
CA PRO A 64 7.51 -1.01 12.04
C PRO A 64 7.37 -1.94 13.26
N ILE A 65 8.24 -1.78 14.26
CA ILE A 65 8.18 -2.58 15.49
C ILE A 65 7.00 -2.13 16.36
N ALA A 66 6.75 -0.81 16.46
CA ALA A 66 5.59 -0.29 17.17
C ALA A 66 4.28 -0.76 16.51
N LEU A 67 4.24 -0.85 15.18
CA LEU A 67 3.12 -1.39 14.43
C LEU A 67 2.89 -2.87 14.77
N GLN A 68 3.93 -3.71 14.68
CA GLN A 68 3.84 -5.14 15.02
C GLN A 68 3.44 -5.40 16.47
N ALA A 69 3.79 -4.48 17.38
CA ALA A 69 3.43 -4.54 18.78
C ALA A 69 2.06 -3.90 19.08
N SER A 70 1.30 -3.46 18.07
CA SER A 70 0.01 -2.74 18.21
C SER A 70 0.10 -1.48 19.08
N LEU A 71 1.28 -0.84 19.13
CA LEU A 71 1.53 0.37 19.92
C LEU A 71 1.41 1.67 19.10
N LEU A 72 1.30 1.56 17.77
CA LEU A 72 1.28 2.72 16.90
C LEU A 72 0.09 3.66 17.17
N PRO A 73 -1.13 3.20 17.46
CA PRO A 73 -2.23 4.06 17.86
C PRO A 73 -1.93 4.91 19.10
N LEU A 74 -1.37 4.29 20.14
CA LEU A 74 -1.01 4.99 21.38
C LEU A 74 0.12 6.00 21.14
N LEU A 75 1.13 5.62 20.36
CA LEU A 75 2.21 6.51 19.98
C LEU A 75 1.68 7.75 19.23
N THR A 76 0.78 7.54 18.26
CA THR A 76 0.17 8.64 17.50
C THR A 76 -0.63 9.58 18.41
N LEU A 77 -1.45 9.06 19.32
CA LEU A 77 -2.22 9.87 20.27
C LEU A 77 -1.30 10.70 21.18
N ASN A 78 -0.21 10.14 21.68
CA ASN A 78 0.76 10.85 22.53
C ASN A 78 1.45 11.97 21.75
N LEU A 79 1.86 11.71 20.49
CA LEU A 79 2.46 12.72 19.62
C LEU A 79 1.49 13.85 19.30
N VAL A 80 0.24 13.53 18.99
CA VAL A 80 -0.81 14.51 18.70
C VAL A 80 -1.05 15.44 19.90
N ARG A 81 -1.27 14.89 21.10
CA ARG A 81 -1.47 15.68 22.32
C ARG A 81 -0.32 16.62 22.56
N ARG A 82 0.90 16.09 22.51
CA ARG A 82 2.10 16.86 22.78
C ARG A 82 2.33 17.94 21.73
N ALA A 83 2.23 17.61 20.44
CA ALA A 83 2.44 18.56 19.36
C ALA A 83 1.39 19.68 19.36
N CYS A 84 0.12 19.37 19.57
CA CYS A 84 -0.94 20.37 19.68
C CYS A 84 -0.76 21.28 20.89
N ALA A 85 -0.32 20.74 22.04
CA ALA A 85 -0.04 21.53 23.24
C ALA A 85 1.15 22.49 23.03
N GLU A 86 2.24 22.03 22.42
CA GLU A 86 3.40 22.86 22.08
C GLU A 86 3.00 23.96 21.08
N ALA A 87 2.32 23.59 19.98
CA ALA A 87 1.92 24.51 18.92
C ALA A 87 0.90 25.57 19.36
N GLY A 88 0.06 25.26 20.34
CA GLY A 88 -0.88 26.22 20.92
C GLY A 88 -0.21 27.44 21.57
N THR A 89 1.10 27.34 21.86
CA THR A 89 1.89 28.44 22.44
C THR A 89 2.66 29.26 21.40
N TRP A 90 2.72 28.80 20.14
CA TRP A 90 3.55 29.43 19.11
C TRP A 90 2.83 30.58 18.40
N PRO A 91 3.58 31.63 17.99
CA PRO A 91 3.00 32.76 17.27
C PRO A 91 2.69 32.38 15.80
N GLY A 92 1.74 33.11 15.20
CA GLY A 92 1.47 33.01 13.77
C GLY A 92 0.29 32.12 13.41
N ARG A 93 0.08 31.98 12.10
CA ARG A 93 -0.96 31.11 11.54
C ARG A 93 -0.28 30.07 10.65
N PHE A 94 -0.32 28.84 11.07
CA PHE A 94 0.24 27.67 10.39
C PHE A 94 -0.65 26.47 10.65
N CYS A 95 -0.44 25.40 9.89
CA CYS A 95 -1.12 24.11 10.08
C CYS A 95 -0.17 23.10 10.70
N LEU A 96 -0.72 22.11 11.41
CA LEU A 96 -0.01 20.91 11.83
C LEU A 96 -0.48 19.72 11.00
N ALA A 97 0.45 18.98 10.43
CA ALA A 97 0.18 17.75 9.69
C ALA A 97 0.66 16.53 10.47
N PHE A 98 -0.18 15.50 10.53
CA PHE A 98 0.07 14.27 11.29
C PHE A 98 -0.13 13.04 10.42
N ASN A 99 0.86 12.18 10.37
CA ASN A 99 0.73 10.82 9.83
C ASN A 99 -0.14 9.98 10.77
N VAL A 100 -1.28 9.52 10.30
CA VAL A 100 -2.25 8.76 11.10
C VAL A 100 -2.40 7.35 10.53
N PRO A 101 -2.07 6.31 11.32
CA PRO A 101 -2.14 4.93 10.84
C PRO A 101 -3.60 4.50 10.57
N PRO A 102 -3.85 3.63 9.57
CA PRO A 102 -5.17 3.12 9.22
C PRO A 102 -5.94 2.53 10.41
N SER A 103 -5.24 1.87 11.32
CA SER A 103 -5.82 1.26 12.52
C SER A 103 -6.54 2.25 13.45
N LEU A 104 -6.17 3.53 13.41
CA LEU A 104 -6.89 4.59 14.14
C LEU A 104 -8.15 5.07 13.41
N LEU A 105 -8.24 4.86 12.11
CA LEU A 105 -9.36 5.34 11.28
C LEU A 105 -10.40 4.25 11.01
N GLN A 106 -10.06 2.99 11.20
CA GLN A 106 -10.97 1.85 11.01
C GLN A 106 -11.96 1.68 12.16
N ASP A 107 -11.65 2.19 13.37
CA ASP A 107 -12.46 2.04 14.56
C ASP A 107 -13.05 3.39 15.03
N ALA A 108 -14.37 3.50 15.08
CA ALA A 108 -15.05 4.74 15.46
C ALA A 108 -14.72 5.23 16.89
N PRO A 109 -14.54 4.39 17.92
CA PRO A 109 -13.95 4.79 19.21
C PRO A 109 -12.57 5.41 19.09
N ALA A 110 -11.67 4.81 18.28
CA ALA A 110 -10.31 5.32 18.10
C ALA A 110 -10.30 6.70 17.41
N VAL A 111 -11.15 6.92 16.41
CA VAL A 111 -11.33 8.23 15.75
C VAL A 111 -11.79 9.29 16.75
N ARG A 112 -12.69 8.94 17.68
CA ARG A 112 -13.13 9.88 18.74
C ARG A 112 -11.98 10.22 19.69
N LEU A 113 -11.20 9.23 20.13
CA LEU A 113 -10.02 9.47 20.96
C LEU A 113 -8.98 10.35 20.27
N LEU A 114 -8.81 10.19 18.96
CA LEU A 114 -7.92 11.03 18.15
C LEU A 114 -8.43 12.48 18.15
N LEU A 115 -9.71 12.70 17.92
CA LEU A 115 -10.33 14.03 17.97
C LEU A 115 -10.23 14.65 19.37
N GLU A 116 -10.48 13.89 20.42
CA GLU A 116 -10.32 14.34 21.81
C GLU A 116 -8.88 14.76 22.09
N ALA A 117 -7.90 13.95 21.67
CA ALA A 117 -6.48 14.27 21.82
C ALA A 117 -6.08 15.59 21.11
N MET A 118 -6.67 15.87 19.94
CA MET A 118 -6.49 17.13 19.22
C MET A 118 -7.17 18.30 19.94
N ALA A 119 -8.37 18.08 20.46
CA ALA A 119 -9.18 19.13 21.11
C ALA A 119 -8.77 19.45 22.55
N GLU A 120 -7.96 18.63 23.21
CA GLU A 120 -7.43 18.88 24.56
C GLU A 120 -6.57 20.14 24.65
N SER A 121 -6.03 20.60 23.52
CA SER A 121 -5.16 21.77 23.45
C SER A 121 -5.92 23.04 23.00
N SER A 122 -5.26 24.20 23.09
CA SER A 122 -5.78 25.47 22.53
C SER A 122 -5.51 25.60 21.01
N PHE A 123 -4.88 24.63 20.37
CA PHE A 123 -4.59 24.68 18.94
C PHE A 123 -5.88 24.48 18.12
N PRO A 124 -6.20 25.34 17.15
CA PRO A 124 -7.44 25.28 16.40
C PRO A 124 -7.55 24.02 15.52
N LEU A 125 -8.67 23.28 15.60
CA LEU A 125 -8.87 22.05 14.83
C LEU A 125 -8.86 22.28 13.30
N ASP A 126 -9.30 23.45 12.83
CA ASP A 126 -9.27 23.85 11.42
C ASP A 126 -7.85 24.08 10.86
N ARG A 127 -6.84 24.00 11.71
CA ARG A 127 -5.43 24.05 11.36
C ARG A 127 -4.73 22.69 11.50
N ILE A 128 -5.47 21.64 11.74
CA ILE A 128 -4.94 20.28 11.78
C ILE A 128 -5.22 19.60 10.44
N CYS A 129 -4.21 18.93 9.92
CA CYS A 129 -4.29 18.06 8.75
C CYS A 129 -3.87 16.65 9.15
N ILE A 130 -4.62 15.64 8.78
CA ILE A 130 -4.19 14.24 8.88
C ILE A 130 -3.69 13.78 7.52
N GLU A 131 -2.57 13.10 7.51
CA GLU A 131 -1.92 12.56 6.32
C GLU A 131 -2.09 11.06 6.28
N MET A 132 -2.35 10.53 5.10
CA MET A 132 -2.48 9.11 4.84
C MET A 132 -1.96 8.78 3.45
N THR A 133 -1.25 7.68 3.32
CA THR A 133 -0.73 7.21 2.04
C THR A 133 -1.82 6.56 1.19
N GLU A 134 -1.58 6.50 -0.11
CA GLU A 134 -2.51 5.87 -1.06
C GLU A 134 -2.78 4.39 -0.76
N ASP A 135 -1.73 3.63 -0.43
CA ASP A 135 -1.83 2.19 -0.18
C ASP A 135 -2.68 1.89 1.07
N GLU A 136 -2.59 2.75 2.09
CA GLU A 136 -3.35 2.62 3.33
C GLU A 136 -4.86 2.79 3.14
N LEU A 137 -5.29 3.55 2.13
CA LEU A 137 -6.72 3.72 1.80
C LEU A 137 -7.39 2.46 1.22
N VAL A 138 -6.60 1.51 0.73
CA VAL A 138 -7.12 0.31 0.03
C VAL A 138 -7.71 -0.71 0.98
N GLU A 139 -7.29 -0.75 2.24
CA GLU A 139 -7.63 -1.83 3.17
C GLU A 139 -9.11 -1.82 3.60
N ASP A 140 -9.70 -0.65 3.91
CA ASP A 140 -11.13 -0.50 4.24
C ASP A 140 -11.65 0.88 3.82
N GLU A 141 -11.97 1.05 2.53
CA GLU A 141 -12.52 2.30 1.98
C GLU A 141 -13.77 2.82 2.73
N PRO A 142 -14.78 1.99 3.09
CA PRO A 142 -15.95 2.48 3.81
C PRO A 142 -15.66 3.00 5.22
N ALA A 143 -14.71 2.41 5.94
CA ALA A 143 -14.33 2.90 7.27
C ALA A 143 -13.59 4.23 7.16
N ALA A 144 -12.63 4.34 6.22
CA ALA A 144 -11.91 5.58 5.95
C ALA A 144 -12.87 6.73 5.58
N GLU A 145 -13.85 6.47 4.72
CA GLU A 145 -14.85 7.48 4.32
C GLU A 145 -15.66 8.00 5.51
N ARG A 146 -16.11 7.11 6.40
CA ARG A 146 -16.81 7.51 7.62
C ARG A 146 -15.93 8.31 8.57
N ALA A 147 -14.68 7.88 8.77
CA ALA A 147 -13.71 8.57 9.61
C ALA A 147 -13.39 9.98 9.09
N PHE A 148 -13.13 10.12 7.78
CA PHE A 148 -12.89 11.42 7.16
C PHE A 148 -14.11 12.34 7.26
N GLY A 149 -15.31 11.83 6.97
CA GLY A 149 -16.55 12.61 7.12
C GLY A 149 -16.72 13.12 8.55
N TYR A 150 -16.41 12.29 9.54
CA TYR A 150 -16.49 12.68 10.95
C TYR A 150 -15.43 13.74 11.32
N LEU A 151 -14.17 13.55 10.96
CA LEU A 151 -13.09 14.50 11.24
C LEU A 151 -13.29 15.83 10.53
N LYS A 152 -13.69 15.81 9.25
CA LYS A 152 -14.01 17.01 8.48
C LYS A 152 -15.18 17.80 9.05
N SER A 153 -16.19 17.13 9.61
CA SER A 153 -17.30 17.82 10.29
C SER A 153 -16.85 18.64 11.51
N HIS A 154 -15.64 18.38 12.03
CA HIS A 154 -15.00 19.14 13.11
C HIS A 154 -13.93 20.12 12.61
N GLY A 155 -13.82 20.31 11.30
CA GLY A 155 -12.90 21.25 10.67
C GLY A 155 -11.49 20.70 10.40
N ILE A 156 -11.21 19.42 10.71
CA ILE A 156 -9.91 18.79 10.45
C ILE A 156 -9.77 18.52 8.94
N ARG A 157 -8.62 18.84 8.38
CA ARG A 157 -8.29 18.59 6.97
C ARG A 157 -7.67 17.21 6.77
N VAL A 158 -7.76 16.69 5.56
CA VAL A 158 -7.21 15.39 5.17
C VAL A 158 -6.32 15.57 3.94
N ALA A 159 -5.07 15.10 4.03
CA ALA A 159 -4.11 15.09 2.94
C ALA A 159 -3.87 13.66 2.45
N LEU A 160 -3.68 13.53 1.14
CA LEU A 160 -3.21 12.30 0.54
C LEU A 160 -1.69 12.38 0.34
N ASP A 161 -0.98 11.46 0.97
CA ASP A 161 0.49 11.39 0.95
C ASP A 161 1.03 10.36 -0.06
N ASP A 162 2.32 10.48 -0.42
CA ASP A 162 3.06 9.62 -1.35
C ASP A 162 2.41 9.47 -2.74
N PHE A 163 1.70 10.51 -3.20
CA PHE A 163 0.96 10.45 -4.46
C PHE A 163 1.88 10.37 -5.68
N GLY A 164 1.58 9.42 -6.58
CA GLY A 164 2.26 9.27 -7.87
C GLY A 164 3.21 8.09 -7.98
N THR A 165 3.41 7.29 -6.92
CA THR A 165 4.20 6.05 -6.96
C THR A 165 3.34 4.81 -7.14
N GLY A 166 2.04 4.91 -6.83
CA GLY A 166 1.08 3.83 -6.88
C GLY A 166 0.09 3.93 -8.04
N PHE A 167 -0.92 3.09 -7.99
CA PHE A 167 -2.03 3.07 -8.95
C PHE A 167 -3.18 3.96 -8.46
N SER A 168 -2.88 5.25 -8.24
CA SER A 168 -3.88 6.23 -7.78
C SER A 168 -5.09 6.26 -8.69
N SER A 169 -6.22 5.91 -8.11
CA SER A 169 -7.49 6.09 -8.79
C SER A 169 -7.96 7.53 -8.61
N MET A 170 -7.98 8.32 -9.69
CA MET A 170 -8.63 9.66 -9.70
C MET A 170 -10.03 9.64 -9.10
N VAL A 171 -10.71 8.50 -9.17
CA VAL A 171 -12.03 8.28 -8.57
C VAL A 171 -11.97 8.36 -7.03
N ARG A 172 -10.87 7.86 -6.42
CA ARG A 172 -10.69 7.98 -4.97
C ARG A 172 -10.44 9.42 -4.54
N LEU A 173 -9.58 10.15 -5.27
CA LEU A 173 -9.36 11.57 -5.00
C LEU A 173 -10.67 12.37 -4.99
N SER A 174 -11.51 12.18 -6.00
CA SER A 174 -12.81 12.83 -6.11
C SER A 174 -13.80 12.38 -5.02
N ARG A 175 -13.78 11.10 -4.63
CA ARG A 175 -14.71 10.52 -3.66
C ARG A 175 -14.41 10.94 -2.22
N PHE A 176 -13.15 10.90 -1.81
CA PHE A 176 -12.76 11.23 -0.43
C PHE A 176 -12.63 12.74 -0.19
N GLY A 177 -12.55 13.54 -1.27
CA GLY A 177 -12.52 15.01 -1.18
C GLY A 177 -11.34 15.50 -0.34
N PHE A 178 -10.11 15.08 -0.67
CA PHE A 178 -8.91 15.51 0.04
C PHE A 178 -8.75 17.03 0.00
N ASP A 179 -8.19 17.59 1.07
CA ASP A 179 -7.95 19.01 1.22
C ASP A 179 -6.51 19.41 0.85
N GLU A 180 -5.62 18.41 0.62
CA GLU A 180 -4.22 18.60 0.25
C GLU A 180 -3.69 17.33 -0.44
N LEU A 181 -2.76 17.49 -1.39
CA LEU A 181 -2.12 16.41 -2.13
C LEU A 181 -0.60 16.54 -2.03
N LYS A 182 0.10 15.50 -1.54
CA LYS A 182 1.56 15.49 -1.41
C LYS A 182 2.18 14.61 -2.49
N ILE A 183 3.13 15.16 -3.24
CA ILE A 183 3.87 14.44 -4.29
C ILE A 183 5.03 13.71 -3.65
N ASP A 184 5.13 12.40 -3.91
CA ASP A 184 6.21 11.55 -3.40
C ASP A 184 7.61 12.07 -3.77
N GLY A 185 8.50 12.02 -2.80
CA GLY A 185 9.86 12.54 -2.92
C GLY A 185 10.69 11.87 -4.02
N SER A 186 10.42 10.61 -4.39
CA SER A 186 11.17 9.90 -5.44
C SER A 186 10.98 10.52 -6.83
N LEU A 187 9.83 11.13 -7.08
CA LEU A 187 9.54 11.89 -8.30
C LEU A 187 10.29 13.22 -8.29
N ILE A 188 10.33 13.90 -7.14
CA ILE A 188 10.99 15.20 -6.97
C ILE A 188 12.51 15.07 -7.06
N GLN A 189 13.10 14.00 -6.54
CA GLN A 189 14.54 13.76 -6.65
C GLN A 189 15.02 13.68 -8.10
N ARG A 190 14.20 13.16 -9.00
CA ARG A 190 14.52 13.03 -10.43
C ARG A 190 14.01 14.17 -11.30
N LEU A 191 13.30 15.14 -10.72
CA LEU A 191 12.59 16.21 -11.42
C LEU A 191 13.46 17.03 -12.38
N THR A 192 14.72 17.28 -12.03
CA THR A 192 15.66 18.10 -12.82
C THR A 192 16.41 17.32 -13.89
N THR A 193 16.49 15.99 -13.76
CA THR A 193 17.30 15.11 -14.62
C THR A 193 16.47 14.20 -15.50
N ASP A 194 15.25 13.87 -15.09
CA ASP A 194 14.36 12.95 -15.81
C ASP A 194 13.13 13.66 -16.35
N ARG A 195 12.98 13.59 -17.68
CA ARG A 195 11.85 14.21 -18.40
C ARG A 195 10.51 13.53 -18.07
N GLU A 196 10.51 12.24 -17.79
CA GLU A 196 9.28 11.51 -17.47
C GLU A 196 8.80 11.88 -16.05
N SER A 197 9.69 11.93 -15.07
CA SER A 197 9.36 12.44 -13.72
C SER A 197 8.78 13.85 -13.78
N ARG A 198 9.36 14.74 -14.61
CA ARG A 198 8.85 16.11 -14.78
C ARG A 198 7.43 16.13 -15.36
N LYS A 199 7.10 15.25 -16.30
CA LYS A 199 5.74 15.13 -16.86
C LYS A 199 4.74 14.64 -15.81
N VAL A 200 5.12 13.62 -15.02
CA VAL A 200 4.28 13.08 -13.95
C VAL A 200 3.99 14.15 -12.90
N VAL A 201 5.02 14.84 -12.41
CA VAL A 201 4.88 15.94 -11.43
C VAL A 201 3.98 17.05 -11.98
N SER A 202 4.17 17.44 -13.24
CA SER A 202 3.31 18.44 -13.90
C SER A 202 1.85 18.00 -13.98
N ALA A 203 1.60 16.72 -14.27
CA ALA A 203 0.25 16.16 -14.30
C ALA A 203 -0.41 16.15 -12.92
N ILE A 204 0.35 15.80 -11.87
CA ILE A 204 -0.14 15.79 -10.48
C ILE A 204 -0.51 17.22 -10.02
N ILE A 205 0.35 18.20 -10.28
CA ILE A 205 0.08 19.60 -9.95
C ILE A 205 -1.20 20.09 -10.67
N GLY A 206 -1.33 19.76 -11.97
CA GLY A 206 -2.52 20.12 -12.74
C GLY A 206 -3.79 19.42 -12.25
N LEU A 207 -3.68 18.20 -11.77
CA LEU A 207 -4.78 17.48 -11.15
C LEU A 207 -5.23 18.17 -9.86
N GLY A 208 -4.30 18.51 -8.97
CA GLY A 208 -4.60 19.25 -7.75
C GLY A 208 -5.34 20.56 -8.05
N HIS A 209 -4.83 21.35 -8.98
CA HIS A 209 -5.49 22.59 -9.41
C HIS A 209 -6.89 22.38 -10.02
N SER A 210 -7.10 21.28 -10.76
CA SER A 210 -8.41 20.97 -11.35
C SER A 210 -9.45 20.57 -10.31
N LEU A 211 -9.00 20.09 -9.15
CA LEU A 211 -9.83 19.71 -8.01
C LEU A 211 -9.90 20.79 -6.93
N ASP A 212 -9.29 21.96 -7.16
CA ASP A 212 -9.11 23.03 -6.17
C ASP A 212 -8.40 22.54 -4.88
N VAL A 213 -7.50 21.56 -5.02
CA VAL A 213 -6.70 20.96 -3.94
C VAL A 213 -5.26 21.44 -4.05
N PRO A 214 -4.70 22.11 -3.02
CA PRO A 214 -3.31 22.54 -3.03
C PRO A 214 -2.35 21.34 -3.04
N VAL A 215 -1.18 21.55 -3.68
CA VAL A 215 -0.18 20.52 -3.89
C VAL A 215 1.10 20.84 -3.14
N VAL A 216 1.60 19.87 -2.38
CA VAL A 216 2.89 19.92 -1.67
C VAL A 216 3.88 19.01 -2.38
N ALA A 217 5.05 19.53 -2.73
CA ALA A 217 6.16 18.72 -3.22
C ALA A 217 7.08 18.32 -2.08
N GLU A 218 7.33 17.03 -1.92
CA GLU A 218 8.20 16.51 -0.88
C GLU A 218 9.66 16.37 -1.34
N TRP A 219 10.59 16.25 -0.38
CA TRP A 219 12.03 16.05 -0.58
C TRP A 219 12.67 17.08 -1.51
N VAL A 220 12.21 18.31 -1.43
CA VAL A 220 12.84 19.45 -2.14
C VAL A 220 14.14 19.80 -1.44
N GLU A 221 15.28 19.49 -2.07
CA GLU A 221 16.61 19.64 -1.48
C GLU A 221 17.43 20.76 -2.12
N THR A 222 17.08 21.17 -3.36
CA THR A 222 17.84 22.14 -4.14
C THR A 222 16.96 23.27 -4.69
N GLU A 223 17.56 24.46 -4.87
CA GLU A 223 16.87 25.58 -5.52
C GLU A 223 16.46 25.25 -6.96
N ALA A 224 17.24 24.43 -7.68
CA ALA A 224 16.88 24.01 -9.03
C ALA A 224 15.57 23.20 -9.07
N GLN A 225 15.33 22.34 -8.07
CA GLN A 225 14.05 21.64 -7.93
C GLN A 225 12.92 22.64 -7.61
N ALA A 226 13.16 23.56 -6.67
CA ALA A 226 12.18 24.57 -6.28
C ALA A 226 11.83 25.50 -7.46
N ASP A 227 12.80 25.85 -8.31
CA ASP A 227 12.56 26.67 -9.51
C ASP A 227 11.65 25.95 -10.50
N VAL A 228 11.93 24.68 -10.80
CA VAL A 228 11.08 23.87 -11.68
C VAL A 228 9.67 23.72 -11.10
N LEU A 229 9.53 23.46 -9.80
CA LEU A 229 8.22 23.36 -9.14
C LEU A 229 7.44 24.68 -9.20
N ARG A 230 8.10 25.83 -9.05
CA ARG A 230 7.48 27.16 -9.22
C ARG A 230 7.01 27.40 -10.67
N GLU A 231 7.83 27.01 -11.66
CA GLU A 231 7.43 27.07 -13.08
C GLU A 231 6.22 26.19 -13.38
N LEU A 232 6.13 24.99 -12.75
CA LEU A 232 5.00 24.06 -12.88
C LEU A 232 3.76 24.52 -12.11
N GLY A 233 3.89 25.53 -11.23
CA GLY A 233 2.79 26.08 -10.45
C GLY A 233 2.49 25.33 -9.15
N CYS A 234 3.43 24.56 -8.60
CA CYS A 234 3.27 23.90 -7.31
C CYS A 234 3.12 24.93 -6.18
N ASP A 235 2.21 24.65 -5.23
CA ASP A 235 1.84 25.59 -4.18
C ASP A 235 2.86 25.62 -3.04
N TYR A 236 3.21 24.44 -2.53
CA TYR A 236 4.04 24.27 -1.36
C TYR A 236 5.19 23.30 -1.59
N ALA A 237 6.20 23.41 -0.76
CA ALA A 237 7.35 22.52 -0.75
C ALA A 237 7.76 22.15 0.66
N GLN A 238 8.25 20.93 0.80
CA GLN A 238 8.85 20.39 2.00
C GLN A 238 10.15 19.66 1.65
N GLY A 239 11.18 19.81 2.46
CA GLY A 239 12.46 19.13 2.25
C GLY A 239 13.60 19.84 2.95
N TRP A 240 14.83 19.43 2.66
CA TRP A 240 15.99 20.02 3.31
C TRP A 240 16.27 21.47 2.88
N LEU A 241 15.78 21.86 1.72
CA LEU A 241 15.86 23.24 1.27
C LEU A 241 15.00 24.17 2.14
N THR A 242 13.83 23.71 2.58
CA THR A 242 12.87 24.49 3.37
C THR A 242 13.14 24.40 4.87
N GLY A 243 13.80 23.33 5.32
CA GLY A 243 14.18 23.09 6.70
C GLY A 243 14.25 21.61 7.04
N ARG A 244 15.14 21.27 7.94
CA ARG A 244 15.20 19.92 8.52
C ARG A 244 14.20 19.81 9.67
N PRO A 245 13.75 18.60 10.03
CA PRO A 245 12.97 18.40 11.25
C PRO A 245 13.70 18.97 12.47
N MET A 246 13.02 19.82 13.26
CA MET A 246 13.58 20.53 14.39
C MET A 246 12.69 20.41 15.63
N PRO A 247 13.22 20.62 16.84
CA PRO A 247 12.43 20.61 18.07
C PRO A 247 11.54 21.87 18.20
N GLY A 248 10.54 21.84 19.07
CA GLY A 248 9.51 22.88 19.20
C GLY A 248 10.03 24.27 19.58
N ASP A 249 11.09 24.35 20.38
CA ASP A 249 11.74 25.61 20.74
C ASP A 249 12.39 26.31 19.53
N ALA A 250 12.98 25.54 18.62
CA ALA A 250 13.51 26.05 17.36
C ALA A 250 12.40 26.52 16.41
N VAL A 251 11.25 25.82 16.40
CA VAL A 251 10.05 26.23 15.64
C VAL A 251 9.52 27.58 16.13
N ALA A 252 9.40 27.76 17.44
CA ALA A 252 8.93 29.02 18.02
C ALA A 252 9.80 30.20 17.59
N GLN A 253 11.13 30.02 17.56
CA GLN A 253 12.07 31.04 17.06
C GLN A 253 11.91 31.27 15.55
N LEU A 254 11.75 30.18 14.76
CA LEU A 254 11.55 30.27 13.32
C LEU A 254 10.28 31.07 12.98
N LEU A 255 9.16 30.76 13.66
CA LEU A 255 7.88 31.45 13.45
C LEU A 255 7.91 32.93 13.89
N ALA A 256 8.69 33.26 14.92
CA ALA A 256 8.86 34.65 15.35
C ALA A 256 9.64 35.50 14.35
N THR A 257 10.49 34.88 13.52
CA THR A 257 11.34 35.56 12.53
C THR A 257 10.84 35.41 11.09
N ALA A 258 9.93 34.46 10.84
CA ALA A 258 9.37 34.21 9.52
C ALA A 258 8.50 35.41 9.05
N PRO A 259 8.48 35.73 7.75
CA PRO A 259 7.55 36.70 7.22
C PRO A 259 6.11 36.31 7.57
N VAL A 260 5.36 37.22 8.18
CA VAL A 260 3.95 36.98 8.54
C VAL A 260 3.19 36.70 7.27
N HIS A 261 2.47 35.57 7.26
CA HIS A 261 1.58 35.22 6.14
C HIS A 261 0.46 36.26 6.09
N ALA A 262 0.57 37.25 5.22
CA ALA A 262 -0.61 38.01 4.81
C ALA A 262 -1.57 37.02 4.21
N ALA A 263 -2.82 37.03 4.66
CA ALA A 263 -3.90 36.15 4.22
C ALA A 263 -3.76 35.77 2.76
N SER A 264 -3.90 34.48 2.46
CA SER A 264 -3.78 33.87 1.11
C SER A 264 -4.08 34.92 0.05
N PRO A 265 -3.17 35.31 -0.83
CA PRO A 265 -3.55 36.20 -1.92
C PRO A 265 -4.59 35.39 -2.69
N ALA A 266 -5.84 35.84 -2.62
CA ALA A 266 -6.82 35.41 -3.62
C ALA A 266 -6.09 35.46 -4.95
N SER A 267 -6.01 34.30 -5.61
CA SER A 267 -5.31 34.10 -6.88
C SER A 267 -5.47 35.35 -7.73
N GLN A 268 -4.38 36.08 -7.97
CA GLN A 268 -4.46 37.12 -9.02
C GLN A 268 -4.94 36.38 -10.26
N PRO A 269 -6.00 36.86 -10.92
CA PRO A 269 -6.54 36.16 -12.07
C PRO A 269 -5.42 36.07 -13.11
N MET A 270 -4.87 34.88 -13.26
CA MET A 270 -3.93 34.56 -14.31
C MET A 270 -4.61 34.86 -15.64
N SER A 271 -3.90 35.50 -16.56
CA SER A 271 -4.45 35.82 -17.88
C SER A 271 -5.22 34.59 -18.42
N PRO A 272 -6.47 34.74 -18.88
CA PRO A 272 -7.26 33.63 -19.42
C PRO A 272 -6.50 32.81 -20.47
N TYR A 273 -5.64 33.44 -21.23
CA TYR A 273 -4.77 32.81 -22.22
C TYR A 273 -3.71 31.89 -21.58
N LEU A 274 -3.07 32.33 -20.49
CA LEU A 274 -2.05 31.55 -19.76
C LEU A 274 -2.73 30.35 -19.07
N ARG A 275 -3.90 30.56 -18.51
CA ARG A 275 -4.72 29.51 -17.86
C ARG A 275 -5.15 28.45 -18.89
N GLN A 276 -5.62 28.87 -20.04
CA GLN A 276 -6.02 27.96 -21.13
C GLN A 276 -4.81 27.18 -21.68
N HIS A 277 -3.65 27.82 -21.82
CA HIS A 277 -2.42 27.17 -22.29
C HIS A 277 -1.88 26.16 -21.27
N GLN A 278 -1.92 26.47 -19.97
CA GLN A 278 -1.56 25.54 -18.92
C GLN A 278 -2.51 24.34 -18.87
N LEU A 279 -3.82 24.56 -18.86
CA LEU A 279 -4.83 23.49 -18.88
C LEU A 279 -4.65 22.57 -20.10
N SER A 280 -4.42 23.14 -21.28
CA SER A 280 -4.17 22.36 -22.49
C SER A 280 -2.87 21.56 -22.43
N SER A 281 -1.81 22.15 -21.85
CA SER A 281 -0.53 21.46 -21.69
C SER A 281 -0.67 20.29 -20.70
N LEU A 282 -1.31 20.51 -19.56
CA LEU A 282 -1.58 19.50 -18.54
C LEU A 282 -2.45 18.37 -19.06
N TYR A 283 -3.54 18.73 -19.74
CA TYR A 283 -4.46 17.77 -20.35
C TYR A 283 -3.75 16.83 -21.33
N ASN A 284 -2.83 17.37 -22.14
CA ASN A 284 -2.09 16.61 -23.15
C ASN A 284 -0.85 15.87 -22.59
N SER A 285 -0.29 16.31 -21.46
CA SER A 285 0.85 15.64 -20.82
C SER A 285 0.45 14.55 -19.83
N ALA A 286 -0.83 14.45 -19.45
CA ALA A 286 -1.32 13.42 -18.55
C ALA A 286 -0.93 12.01 -19.04
N PRO A 287 -0.36 11.14 -18.17
CA PRO A 287 0.04 9.78 -18.55
C PRO A 287 -1.15 8.84 -18.77
N VAL A 288 -2.35 9.35 -18.60
CA VAL A 288 -3.63 8.65 -18.78
C VAL A 288 -4.41 9.21 -19.95
N GLY A 289 -5.17 8.38 -20.63
CA GLY A 289 -6.08 8.83 -21.68
C GLY A 289 -7.27 9.56 -21.05
N LEU A 290 -7.46 10.83 -21.44
CA LEU A 290 -8.58 11.67 -21.01
C LEU A 290 -9.43 12.04 -22.19
N ALA A 291 -10.75 11.86 -22.05
CA ALA A 291 -11.71 12.31 -23.06
C ALA A 291 -13.00 12.80 -22.37
N PHE A 292 -13.74 13.65 -23.11
CA PHE A 292 -15.06 14.10 -22.70
C PHE A 292 -16.05 13.83 -23.83
N LEU A 293 -17.12 13.11 -23.52
CA LEU A 293 -18.26 12.89 -24.40
C LEU A 293 -19.38 13.82 -24.01
N ASP A 294 -19.94 14.53 -25.00
CA ASP A 294 -21.17 15.32 -24.81
C ASP A 294 -22.43 14.42 -24.75
N LEU A 295 -23.58 15.03 -24.57
CA LEU A 295 -24.86 14.31 -24.48
C LEU A 295 -25.26 13.64 -25.81
N ASP A 296 -24.71 14.11 -26.95
CA ASP A 296 -24.92 13.54 -28.28
C ASP A 296 -23.88 12.44 -28.61
N MET A 297 -23.11 11.97 -27.60
CA MET A 297 -22.05 10.96 -27.76
C MET A 297 -20.95 11.38 -28.76
N ARG A 298 -20.65 12.68 -28.84
CA ARG A 298 -19.50 13.21 -29.56
C ARG A 298 -18.37 13.53 -28.61
N TYR A 299 -17.16 13.32 -29.07
CA TYR A 299 -15.97 13.68 -28.29
C TYR A 299 -15.78 15.21 -28.34
N ALA A 300 -16.14 15.90 -27.27
CA ALA A 300 -15.88 17.33 -27.12
C ALA A 300 -14.40 17.62 -26.78
N ALA A 301 -13.70 16.65 -26.16
CA ALA A 301 -12.27 16.72 -25.89
C ALA A 301 -11.64 15.31 -25.87
N ALA A 302 -10.37 15.23 -26.28
CA ALA A 302 -9.54 14.03 -26.19
C ALA A 302 -8.06 14.45 -26.10
N ASN A 303 -7.32 13.95 -25.10
CA ASN A 303 -5.91 14.26 -24.98
C ASN A 303 -5.05 13.35 -25.88
N THR A 304 -3.78 13.67 -25.98
CA THR A 304 -2.82 12.92 -26.82
C THR A 304 -2.71 11.45 -26.39
N GLN A 305 -2.81 11.16 -25.10
CA GLN A 305 -2.72 9.79 -24.60
C GLN A 305 -3.97 8.97 -24.97
N PHE A 306 -5.17 9.52 -24.80
CA PHE A 306 -6.41 8.88 -25.27
C PHE A 306 -6.35 8.60 -26.78
N ALA A 307 -5.90 9.56 -27.56
CA ALA A 307 -5.75 9.43 -29.00
C ALA A 307 -4.78 8.29 -29.40
N ARG A 308 -3.66 8.12 -28.68
CA ARG A 308 -2.74 6.99 -28.86
C ARG A 308 -3.41 5.64 -28.55
N MET A 309 -4.19 5.57 -27.47
CA MET A 309 -4.92 4.37 -27.08
C MET A 309 -5.96 3.96 -28.12
N VAL A 310 -6.67 4.94 -28.69
CA VAL A 310 -7.64 4.71 -29.79
C VAL A 310 -6.91 4.40 -31.12
N GLY A 311 -5.68 4.90 -31.29
CA GLY A 311 -4.91 4.74 -32.55
C GLY A 311 -5.26 5.73 -33.61
N ARG A 312 -5.80 6.91 -33.25
CA ARG A 312 -6.14 8.02 -34.15
C ARG A 312 -5.61 9.34 -33.59
N PRO A 313 -5.24 10.31 -34.40
CA PRO A 313 -4.83 11.63 -33.92
C PRO A 313 -6.02 12.38 -33.25
N PRO A 314 -5.75 13.26 -32.26
CA PRO A 314 -6.81 13.99 -31.55
C PRO A 314 -7.77 14.76 -32.49
N CYS A 315 -7.26 15.32 -33.60
CA CYS A 315 -8.06 16.07 -34.54
C CYS A 315 -9.10 15.22 -35.31
N GLU A 316 -8.93 13.91 -35.39
CA GLU A 316 -9.91 12.98 -35.96
C GLU A 316 -10.92 12.46 -34.93
N ILE A 317 -10.62 12.63 -33.62
CA ILE A 317 -11.49 12.17 -32.55
C ILE A 317 -12.41 13.31 -32.10
N VAL A 318 -11.86 14.50 -31.85
CA VAL A 318 -12.61 15.63 -31.33
C VAL A 318 -13.63 16.11 -32.40
N GLY A 319 -14.90 16.20 -31.97
CA GLY A 319 -16.05 16.50 -32.83
C GLY A 319 -16.72 15.26 -33.44
N SER A 320 -16.03 14.11 -33.49
CA SER A 320 -16.57 12.87 -34.06
C SER A 320 -17.50 12.16 -33.06
N HIS A 321 -18.56 11.56 -33.58
CA HIS A 321 -19.42 10.69 -32.78
C HIS A 321 -18.73 9.35 -32.53
N VAL A 322 -19.00 8.72 -31.39
CA VAL A 322 -18.44 7.41 -30.99
C VAL A 322 -18.52 6.36 -32.11
N ARG A 323 -19.60 6.37 -32.92
CA ARG A 323 -19.80 5.47 -34.06
C ARG A 323 -18.86 5.73 -35.24
N GLU A 324 -18.24 6.88 -35.30
CA GLU A 324 -17.27 7.25 -36.36
C GLU A 324 -15.84 6.86 -35.93
N VAL A 325 -15.63 6.71 -34.62
CA VAL A 325 -14.32 6.41 -34.05
C VAL A 325 -14.09 4.90 -33.90
N TYR A 326 -15.12 4.14 -33.55
CA TYR A 326 -15.01 2.70 -33.29
C TYR A 326 -15.81 1.84 -34.24
N ALA A 327 -15.49 0.54 -34.30
CA ALA A 327 -16.29 -0.46 -34.98
C ALA A 327 -17.73 -0.52 -34.41
N PRO A 328 -18.73 -0.89 -35.22
CA PRO A 328 -20.15 -0.76 -34.87
C PRO A 328 -20.55 -1.46 -33.55
N ASP A 329 -19.98 -2.62 -33.25
CA ASP A 329 -20.21 -3.40 -32.04
C ASP A 329 -19.67 -2.69 -30.79
N ILE A 330 -18.43 -2.20 -30.87
CA ILE A 330 -17.78 -1.44 -29.78
C ILE A 330 -18.52 -0.10 -29.58
N ALA A 331 -18.84 0.59 -30.66
CA ALA A 331 -19.55 1.85 -30.60
C ALA A 331 -20.94 1.71 -29.96
N ALA A 332 -21.70 0.66 -30.33
CA ALA A 332 -23.01 0.39 -29.74
C ALA A 332 -22.90 0.12 -28.22
N TRP A 333 -21.88 -0.65 -27.83
CA TRP A 333 -21.62 -0.94 -26.43
C TRP A 333 -21.23 0.33 -25.64
N ILE A 334 -20.35 1.19 -26.19
CA ILE A 334 -19.96 2.46 -25.53
C ILE A 334 -21.20 3.35 -25.36
N VAL A 335 -22.01 3.51 -26.38
CA VAL A 335 -23.24 4.33 -26.30
C VAL A 335 -24.19 3.81 -25.23
N GLN A 336 -24.38 2.49 -25.15
CA GLN A 336 -25.25 1.89 -24.13
C GLN A 336 -24.69 2.07 -22.71
N ALA A 337 -23.37 1.91 -22.54
CA ALA A 337 -22.69 2.14 -21.26
C ALA A 337 -22.79 3.62 -20.84
N SER A 338 -22.56 4.52 -21.79
CA SER A 338 -22.67 5.97 -21.58
C SER A 338 -24.08 6.40 -21.18
N GLN A 339 -25.10 5.85 -21.82
CA GLN A 339 -26.49 6.14 -21.47
C GLN A 339 -26.82 5.69 -20.02
N ARG A 340 -26.34 4.51 -19.61
CA ARG A 340 -26.51 4.05 -18.23
C ARG A 340 -25.86 4.99 -17.22
N ILE A 341 -24.65 5.51 -17.51
CA ILE A 341 -23.96 6.47 -16.65
C ILE A 341 -24.76 7.78 -16.54
N LEU A 342 -25.32 8.26 -17.64
CA LEU A 342 -26.15 9.47 -17.63
C LEU A 342 -27.44 9.28 -16.81
N ASP A 343 -28.09 8.13 -16.94
CA ASP A 343 -29.36 7.83 -16.30
C ASP A 343 -29.18 7.56 -14.78
N SER A 344 -28.23 6.69 -14.39
CA SER A 344 -28.01 6.31 -12.98
C SER A 344 -27.19 7.32 -12.19
N GLY A 345 -26.26 8.01 -12.83
CA GLY A 345 -25.25 8.83 -12.19
C GLY A 345 -24.06 8.04 -11.63
N ASP A 346 -24.08 6.71 -11.75
CA ASP A 346 -23.02 5.86 -11.23
C ASP A 346 -21.77 5.91 -12.12
N THR A 347 -20.60 5.79 -11.49
CA THR A 347 -19.34 5.64 -12.22
C THR A 347 -19.22 4.21 -12.74
N SER A 348 -18.97 4.07 -14.04
CA SER A 348 -18.72 2.78 -14.68
C SER A 348 -17.22 2.50 -14.75
N ARG A 349 -16.81 1.28 -14.37
CA ARG A 349 -15.44 0.78 -14.47
C ARG A 349 -15.41 -0.47 -15.31
N ILE A 350 -14.56 -0.52 -16.31
CA ILE A 350 -14.50 -1.63 -17.26
C ILE A 350 -13.05 -1.86 -17.67
N GLU A 351 -12.59 -3.10 -17.60
CA GLU A 351 -11.36 -3.52 -18.24
C GLU A 351 -11.69 -3.83 -19.71
N PHE A 352 -11.00 -3.19 -20.63
CA PHE A 352 -11.24 -3.31 -22.05
C PHE A 352 -9.95 -3.58 -22.80
N ARG A 353 -10.01 -4.53 -23.76
CA ARG A 353 -8.92 -4.81 -24.70
C ARG A 353 -9.44 -4.62 -26.11
N PHE A 354 -8.74 -3.81 -26.90
CA PHE A 354 -9.10 -3.65 -28.30
C PHE A 354 -8.83 -4.95 -29.08
N PRO A 355 -9.73 -5.37 -29.99
CA PRO A 355 -9.50 -6.53 -30.86
C PRO A 355 -8.18 -6.40 -31.64
N GLY A 356 -7.34 -7.43 -31.55
CA GLY A 356 -6.03 -7.46 -32.23
C GLY A 356 -4.91 -6.69 -31.55
N ARG A 357 -5.11 -6.19 -30.32
CA ARG A 357 -4.07 -5.57 -29.49
C ARG A 357 -3.79 -6.38 -28.24
N GLU A 358 -2.57 -6.28 -27.74
CA GLU A 358 -2.18 -6.93 -26.47
C GLU A 358 -2.49 -6.04 -25.26
N GLU A 359 -2.60 -4.74 -25.46
CA GLU A 359 -2.79 -3.76 -24.41
C GLU A 359 -4.19 -3.88 -23.77
N THR A 360 -4.23 -3.88 -22.46
CA THR A 360 -5.45 -3.88 -21.65
C THR A 360 -5.59 -2.53 -20.96
N PHE A 361 -6.76 -1.92 -21.10
CA PHE A 361 -7.05 -0.61 -20.53
C PHE A 361 -8.14 -0.71 -19.46
N LEU A 362 -7.95 -0.02 -18.36
CA LEU A 362 -9.02 0.27 -17.42
C LEU A 362 -9.70 1.57 -17.87
N VAL A 363 -10.95 1.48 -18.28
CA VAL A 363 -11.76 2.63 -18.71
C VAL A 363 -12.76 2.97 -17.61
N VAL A 364 -12.73 4.21 -17.17
CA VAL A 364 -13.62 4.76 -16.15
C VAL A 364 -14.44 5.87 -16.77
N GLY A 365 -15.76 5.76 -16.72
CA GLY A 365 -16.69 6.78 -17.19
C GLY A 365 -17.51 7.34 -16.03
N SER A 366 -17.59 8.66 -15.92
CA SER A 366 -18.35 9.35 -14.88
C SER A 366 -19.18 10.47 -15.46
N ARG A 367 -20.42 10.63 -14.97
CA ARG A 367 -21.29 11.73 -15.36
C ARG A 367 -20.73 13.06 -14.86
N VAL A 368 -20.73 14.06 -15.74
CA VAL A 368 -20.36 15.44 -15.40
C VAL A 368 -21.62 16.30 -15.45
N THR A 369 -21.82 17.13 -14.43
CA THR A 369 -22.95 18.05 -14.31
C THR A 369 -22.49 19.50 -14.28
N ASP A 370 -23.35 20.42 -14.67
CA ASP A 370 -23.16 21.86 -14.49
C ASP A 370 -23.45 22.32 -13.05
N GLU A 371 -23.35 23.61 -12.79
CA GLU A 371 -23.63 24.24 -11.49
C GLU A 371 -25.10 24.04 -11.03
N THR A 372 -26.00 23.69 -11.95
CA THR A 372 -27.42 23.42 -11.67
C THR A 372 -27.71 21.92 -11.51
N ALA A 373 -26.68 21.09 -11.41
CA ALA A 373 -26.75 19.62 -11.34
C ALA A 373 -27.37 18.96 -12.59
N GLN A 374 -27.43 19.68 -13.73
CA GLN A 374 -27.85 19.09 -14.99
C GLN A 374 -26.68 18.38 -15.68
N PRO A 375 -26.85 17.17 -16.21
CA PRO A 375 -25.78 16.46 -16.91
C PRO A 375 -25.39 17.23 -18.17
N ILE A 376 -24.08 17.44 -18.36
CA ILE A 376 -23.47 18.06 -19.54
C ILE A 376 -22.66 17.08 -20.39
N GLY A 377 -22.39 15.89 -19.85
CA GLY A 377 -21.65 14.86 -20.57
C GLY A 377 -21.01 13.83 -19.66
N ILE A 378 -20.04 13.12 -20.20
CA ILE A 378 -19.32 12.04 -19.53
C ILE A 378 -17.82 12.30 -19.62
N SER A 379 -17.15 12.33 -18.48
CA SER A 379 -15.68 12.25 -18.39
C SER A 379 -15.24 10.81 -18.55
N VAL A 380 -14.27 10.56 -19.40
CA VAL A 380 -13.70 9.24 -19.66
C VAL A 380 -12.22 9.27 -19.33
N VAL A 381 -11.81 8.40 -18.43
CA VAL A 381 -10.41 8.17 -18.05
C VAL A 381 -10.03 6.77 -18.50
N SER A 382 -8.91 6.64 -19.21
CA SER A 382 -8.39 5.35 -19.67
C SER A 382 -6.95 5.17 -19.21
N ILE A 383 -6.69 4.09 -18.50
CA ILE A 383 -5.39 3.76 -17.91
C ILE A 383 -4.88 2.47 -18.54
N ASP A 384 -3.65 2.47 -19.01
CA ASP A 384 -3.01 1.24 -19.46
C ASP A 384 -2.63 0.39 -18.25
N ILE A 385 -3.21 -0.80 -18.14
CA ILE A 385 -2.97 -1.77 -17.08
C ILE A 385 -2.29 -3.05 -17.60
N THR A 386 -1.67 -2.99 -18.77
CA THR A 386 -1.09 -4.15 -19.45
C THR A 386 -0.02 -4.82 -18.60
N ASP A 387 0.91 -4.05 -18.04
CA ASP A 387 1.99 -4.59 -17.21
C ASP A 387 1.45 -5.20 -15.92
N ARG A 388 0.47 -4.56 -15.29
CA ARG A 388 -0.22 -5.12 -14.11
C ARG A 388 -0.86 -6.48 -14.44
N LYS A 389 -1.54 -6.57 -15.56
CA LYS A 389 -2.19 -7.82 -15.99
C LYS A 389 -1.19 -8.92 -16.31
N ARG A 390 -0.06 -8.58 -16.94
CA ARG A 390 1.02 -9.54 -17.18
C ARG A 390 1.59 -10.11 -15.88
N VAL A 391 1.87 -9.24 -14.90
CA VAL A 391 2.37 -9.68 -13.59
C VAL A 391 1.33 -10.56 -12.87
N GLU A 392 0.05 -10.18 -12.89
CA GLU A 392 -1.04 -10.94 -12.30
C GLU A 392 -1.21 -12.31 -12.96
N GLU A 393 -1.17 -12.38 -14.29
CA GLU A 393 -1.24 -13.63 -15.07
C GLU A 393 0.00 -14.50 -14.82
N GLU A 394 1.20 -13.92 -14.77
CA GLU A 394 2.44 -14.64 -14.45
C GLU A 394 2.39 -15.23 -13.04
N LEU A 395 1.92 -14.47 -12.06
CA LEU A 395 1.74 -14.94 -10.68
C LEU A 395 0.74 -16.09 -10.61
N ARG A 396 -0.41 -15.96 -11.28
CA ARG A 396 -1.42 -17.03 -11.36
C ARG A 396 -0.88 -18.28 -12.05
N ALA A 397 -0.12 -18.12 -13.14
CA ALA A 397 0.49 -19.23 -13.85
C ALA A 397 1.53 -19.94 -12.97
N ARG A 398 2.36 -19.20 -12.24
CA ARG A 398 3.30 -19.76 -11.26
C ARG A 398 2.59 -20.51 -10.15
N GLU A 399 1.55 -19.90 -9.57
CA GLU A 399 0.73 -20.54 -8.52
C GLU A 399 0.09 -21.83 -9.02
N ALA A 400 -0.51 -21.82 -10.22
CA ALA A 400 -1.08 -23.02 -10.84
C ALA A 400 -0.03 -24.10 -11.08
N THR A 401 1.18 -23.71 -11.54
CA THR A 401 2.30 -24.64 -11.73
C THR A 401 2.75 -25.23 -10.40
N TYR A 402 2.91 -24.42 -9.35
CA TYR A 402 3.23 -24.91 -8.01
C TYR A 402 2.17 -25.88 -7.50
N ARG A 403 0.90 -25.53 -7.64
CA ARG A 403 -0.22 -26.40 -7.24
C ARG A 403 -0.18 -27.73 -7.97
N ALA A 404 0.01 -27.72 -9.28
CA ALA A 404 0.10 -28.95 -10.08
C ALA A 404 1.31 -29.81 -9.68
N VAL A 405 2.47 -29.22 -9.40
CA VAL A 405 3.65 -29.96 -8.92
C VAL A 405 3.39 -30.60 -7.56
N VAL A 406 2.68 -29.88 -6.67
CA VAL A 406 2.31 -30.39 -5.35
C VAL A 406 1.30 -31.53 -5.46
N GLU A 407 0.25 -31.39 -6.28
CA GLU A 407 -0.83 -32.36 -6.41
C GLU A 407 -0.43 -33.61 -7.20
N LEU A 408 0.45 -33.47 -8.19
CA LEU A 408 0.90 -34.61 -9.02
C LEU A 408 2.15 -35.32 -8.46
N GLY A 409 2.82 -34.71 -7.47
CA GLY A 409 4.00 -35.27 -6.83
C GLY A 409 3.66 -36.48 -5.95
N PRO A 410 4.58 -37.45 -5.84
CA PRO A 410 4.39 -38.61 -4.96
C PRO A 410 4.48 -38.29 -3.47
N ASN A 411 4.82 -37.04 -3.16
CA ASN A 411 5.08 -36.55 -1.81
C ASN A 411 3.91 -35.72 -1.29
N VAL A 412 3.63 -35.85 0.00
CA VAL A 412 2.65 -35.01 0.69
C VAL A 412 3.35 -33.84 1.34
N LEU A 413 3.03 -32.63 0.90
CA LEU A 413 3.55 -31.41 1.51
C LEU A 413 2.74 -31.02 2.73
N TRP A 414 3.41 -30.49 3.75
CA TRP A 414 2.76 -29.94 4.91
C TRP A 414 3.47 -28.68 5.42
N VAL A 415 2.72 -27.80 6.08
CA VAL A 415 3.22 -26.55 6.67
C VAL A 415 2.74 -26.48 8.11
N SER A 416 3.60 -26.00 9.01
CA SER A 416 3.20 -25.64 10.37
C SER A 416 3.58 -24.19 10.71
N ASP A 417 2.93 -23.66 11.74
CA ASP A 417 3.31 -22.38 12.35
C ASP A 417 4.63 -22.48 13.15
N ALA A 418 4.98 -21.37 13.80
CA ALA A 418 6.20 -21.27 14.61
C ALA A 418 6.21 -22.22 15.82
N ASP A 419 5.04 -22.55 16.34
CA ASP A 419 4.83 -23.39 17.52
C ASP A 419 4.73 -24.88 17.17
N GLY A 420 4.83 -25.21 15.88
CA GLY A 420 4.79 -26.57 15.37
C GLY A 420 3.38 -27.12 15.13
N THR A 421 2.34 -26.29 15.18
CA THR A 421 0.98 -26.68 14.84
C THR A 421 0.82 -26.71 13.32
N LEU A 422 0.37 -27.84 12.77
CA LEU A 422 0.14 -27.97 11.32
C LEU A 422 -0.99 -27.03 10.87
N THR A 423 -0.67 -26.20 9.88
CA THR A 423 -1.61 -25.24 9.27
C THR A 423 -2.04 -25.64 7.86
N TYR A 424 -1.28 -26.50 7.21
CA TYR A 424 -1.58 -27.01 5.88
C TYR A 424 -1.02 -28.43 5.68
N ILE A 425 -1.76 -29.25 4.96
CA ILE A 425 -1.31 -30.53 4.40
C ILE A 425 -1.91 -30.69 3.01
N SER A 426 -1.10 -31.06 2.02
CA SER A 426 -1.59 -31.22 0.65
C SER A 426 -2.58 -32.38 0.55
N PRO A 427 -3.65 -32.25 -0.27
CA PRO A 427 -4.58 -33.32 -0.52
C PRO A 427 -3.88 -34.57 -1.11
N VAL A 428 -4.36 -35.72 -0.77
CA VAL A 428 -3.90 -36.97 -1.37
C VAL A 428 -5.07 -37.69 -2.08
N PRO A 429 -4.79 -38.47 -3.12
CA PRO A 429 -5.80 -39.32 -3.71
C PRO A 429 -6.48 -40.19 -2.64
N GLN A 430 -7.81 -40.42 -2.75
CA GLN A 430 -8.65 -41.19 -1.82
C GLN A 430 -8.95 -40.52 -0.47
N GLU A 431 -8.52 -39.28 -0.27
CA GLU A 431 -8.97 -38.50 0.88
C GLU A 431 -10.42 -38.02 0.67
N PRO A 432 -11.29 -38.03 1.70
CA PRO A 432 -12.65 -37.54 1.55
C PRO A 432 -12.68 -36.06 1.17
N GLU A 433 -13.51 -35.70 0.19
CA GLU A 433 -13.72 -34.29 -0.18
C GLU A 433 -14.46 -33.51 0.92
N GLY A 434 -14.13 -32.23 1.09
CA GLY A 434 -14.86 -31.32 1.97
C GLY A 434 -14.48 -31.36 3.46
N CYS A 435 -13.43 -32.10 3.84
CA CYS A 435 -12.92 -32.10 5.22
C CYS A 435 -12.27 -30.77 5.59
N SER A 436 -12.55 -30.29 6.80
CA SER A 436 -11.80 -29.19 7.40
C SER A 436 -10.33 -29.56 7.62
N MET A 437 -9.46 -28.55 7.76
CA MET A 437 -8.03 -28.80 8.04
C MET A 437 -7.84 -29.58 9.35
N GLU A 438 -8.62 -29.28 10.36
CA GLU A 438 -8.57 -29.93 11.66
C GLU A 438 -8.95 -31.42 11.57
N GLU A 439 -10.04 -31.74 10.85
CA GLU A 439 -10.46 -33.13 10.60
C GLU A 439 -9.41 -33.89 9.80
N ARG A 440 -8.82 -33.27 8.81
CA ARG A 440 -7.73 -33.82 7.99
C ARG A 440 -6.52 -34.18 8.85
N MET A 441 -6.06 -33.24 9.66
CA MET A 441 -4.93 -33.47 10.57
C MET A 441 -5.20 -34.57 11.59
N ALA A 442 -6.40 -34.60 12.17
CA ALA A 442 -6.80 -35.66 13.09
C ALA A 442 -6.78 -37.02 12.40
N ALA A 443 -7.27 -37.11 11.14
CA ALA A 443 -7.27 -38.33 10.36
C ALA A 443 -5.84 -38.84 10.05
N TRP A 444 -4.93 -37.94 9.67
CA TRP A 444 -3.52 -38.28 9.45
C TRP A 444 -2.85 -38.80 10.73
N TYR A 445 -3.06 -38.11 11.86
CA TYR A 445 -2.50 -38.51 13.14
C TYR A 445 -3.05 -39.88 13.63
N ALA A 446 -4.36 -40.12 13.44
CA ALA A 446 -5.00 -41.38 13.80
C ALA A 446 -4.48 -42.59 12.97
N ARG A 447 -3.99 -42.33 11.75
CA ARG A 447 -3.44 -43.36 10.85
C ARG A 447 -1.99 -43.73 11.12
N MET A 448 -1.29 -42.96 11.97
CA MET A 448 0.09 -43.26 12.40
C MET A 448 0.09 -44.46 13.36
N ASP A 449 1.09 -45.33 13.24
CA ASP A 449 1.27 -46.46 14.17
C ASP A 449 1.39 -45.95 15.62
N GLU A 450 0.69 -46.60 16.54
CA GLU A 450 0.60 -46.14 17.94
C GLU A 450 1.97 -46.06 18.62
N SER A 451 2.87 -47.00 18.31
CA SER A 451 4.23 -47.02 18.86
C SER A 451 5.09 -45.88 18.33
N ASP A 452 4.80 -45.37 17.13
CA ASP A 452 5.52 -44.25 16.51
C ASP A 452 5.02 -42.88 16.98
N ARG A 453 3.71 -42.75 17.35
CA ARG A 453 3.07 -41.46 17.69
C ARG A 453 3.80 -40.67 18.78
N VAL A 454 4.15 -41.33 19.89
CA VAL A 454 4.79 -40.66 21.03
C VAL A 454 6.20 -40.21 20.68
N ARG A 455 6.96 -41.07 20.01
CA ARG A 455 8.32 -40.79 19.57
C ARG A 455 8.34 -39.63 18.54
N VAL A 456 7.57 -39.72 17.48
CA VAL A 456 7.53 -38.70 16.41
C VAL A 456 7.11 -37.34 16.97
N ARG A 457 6.12 -37.32 17.88
CA ARG A 457 5.69 -36.08 18.54
C ARG A 457 6.81 -35.46 19.40
N ALA A 458 7.54 -36.28 20.13
CA ALA A 458 8.65 -35.80 20.98
C ALA A 458 9.80 -35.23 20.09
N GLU A 459 10.17 -35.96 19.02
CA GLU A 459 11.18 -35.52 18.06
C GLU A 459 10.78 -34.22 17.37
N TRP A 460 9.50 -34.08 16.98
CA TRP A 460 8.97 -32.85 16.38
C TRP A 460 9.05 -31.65 17.33
N LEU A 461 8.56 -31.80 18.56
CA LEU A 461 8.62 -30.72 19.55
C LEU A 461 10.06 -30.32 19.90
N ALA A 462 10.99 -31.29 19.94
CA ALA A 462 12.40 -31.00 20.12
C ALA A 462 12.96 -30.17 18.95
N ALA A 463 12.67 -30.55 17.69
CA ALA A 463 13.11 -29.82 16.52
C ALA A 463 12.54 -28.37 16.47
N VAL A 464 11.27 -28.21 16.83
CA VAL A 464 10.64 -26.87 16.95
C VAL A 464 11.34 -26.01 17.99
N HIS A 465 11.71 -26.61 19.14
CA HIS A 465 12.39 -25.91 20.22
C HIS A 465 13.84 -25.54 19.85
N THR A 466 14.61 -26.49 19.30
CA THR A 466 16.03 -26.26 18.91
C THR A 466 16.14 -25.46 17.62
N ARG A 467 15.08 -25.41 16.81
CA ARG A 467 15.03 -24.76 15.49
C ARG A 467 15.91 -25.44 14.43
N ASP A 468 16.23 -26.71 14.65
CA ASP A 468 17.00 -27.52 13.69
C ASP A 468 16.08 -28.18 12.68
N ALA A 469 16.66 -28.64 11.55
CA ALA A 469 15.92 -29.40 10.57
C ALA A 469 15.34 -30.67 11.22
N PHE A 470 14.09 -30.96 10.93
CA PHE A 470 13.40 -32.14 11.39
C PHE A 470 13.52 -33.27 10.38
N GLU A 471 13.88 -34.47 10.81
CA GLU A 471 13.84 -35.67 10.01
C GLU A 471 13.47 -36.87 10.91
N THR A 472 12.46 -37.63 10.48
CA THR A 472 12.04 -38.86 11.15
C THR A 472 11.43 -39.86 10.18
N ARG A 473 11.39 -41.15 10.58
CA ARG A 473 10.73 -42.23 9.84
C ARG A 473 9.70 -42.87 10.77
N PHE A 474 8.51 -43.14 10.22
CA PHE A 474 7.40 -43.79 10.97
C PHE A 474 6.50 -44.59 10.05
N ARG A 475 5.67 -45.42 10.63
CA ARG A 475 4.67 -46.24 9.91
C ARG A 475 3.35 -45.51 9.89
N LEU A 476 2.79 -45.41 8.71
CA LEU A 476 1.50 -44.77 8.44
C LEU A 476 0.60 -45.72 7.65
N ARG A 477 -0.64 -45.84 8.08
CA ARG A 477 -1.68 -46.53 7.32
C ARG A 477 -2.26 -45.59 6.30
N TRP A 478 -1.95 -45.84 5.03
CA TRP A 478 -2.36 -44.95 3.95
C TRP A 478 -3.88 -45.00 3.73
N PHE A 479 -4.44 -44.13 2.90
CA PHE A 479 -5.89 -44.09 2.63
C PHE A 479 -6.41 -45.33 1.83
N ASP A 480 -5.50 -46.10 1.23
CA ASP A 480 -5.77 -47.43 0.63
C ASP A 480 -5.68 -48.58 1.66
N GLU A 481 -5.67 -48.24 2.96
CA GLU A 481 -5.62 -49.15 4.10
C GLU A 481 -4.34 -49.99 4.21
N ARG A 482 -3.30 -49.68 3.40
CA ARG A 482 -1.99 -50.35 3.44
C ARG A 482 -1.02 -49.60 4.36
N TRP A 483 -0.24 -50.37 5.10
CA TRP A 483 0.87 -49.81 5.86
C TRP A 483 2.01 -49.42 4.95
N ARG A 484 2.56 -48.21 5.19
CA ARG A 484 3.72 -47.67 4.48
C ARG A 484 4.72 -47.09 5.47
N TRP A 485 5.97 -47.23 5.11
CA TRP A 485 7.03 -46.45 5.76
C TRP A 485 7.08 -45.06 5.16
N VAL A 486 7.00 -44.06 6.02
CA VAL A 486 7.02 -42.68 5.59
C VAL A 486 8.22 -41.99 6.24
N SER A 487 8.98 -41.26 5.45
CA SER A 487 9.96 -40.27 5.94
C SER A 487 9.33 -38.88 5.97
N SER A 488 9.44 -38.21 7.10
CA SER A 488 9.07 -36.81 7.24
C SER A 488 10.35 -35.98 7.37
N ARG A 489 10.48 -34.96 6.50
CA ARG A 489 11.54 -33.96 6.58
C ARG A 489 10.94 -32.58 6.59
N ALA A 490 11.46 -31.68 7.45
CA ALA A 490 11.02 -30.29 7.48
C ALA A 490 12.17 -29.34 7.80
N THR A 491 12.04 -28.12 7.29
CA THR A 491 12.98 -27.00 7.56
C THR A 491 12.20 -25.75 7.95
N PRO A 492 12.70 -24.97 8.93
CA PRO A 492 12.11 -23.70 9.29
C PRO A 492 12.44 -22.64 8.22
N ARG A 493 11.48 -21.76 7.96
CA ARG A 493 11.64 -20.58 7.09
C ARG A 493 11.09 -19.36 7.82
N THR A 494 11.78 -18.25 7.67
CA THR A 494 11.32 -16.95 8.17
C THR A 494 10.92 -16.10 6.98
N ALA A 495 9.68 -15.64 6.96
CA ALA A 495 9.16 -14.71 5.97
C ALA A 495 9.74 -13.30 6.18
N PRO A 496 9.68 -12.38 5.18
CA PRO A 496 10.18 -11.01 5.30
C PRO A 496 9.53 -10.21 6.44
N ASP A 497 8.29 -10.52 6.81
CA ASP A 497 7.55 -9.94 7.94
C ASP A 497 7.99 -10.47 9.32
N GLY A 498 8.97 -11.38 9.36
CA GLY A 498 9.46 -12.02 10.58
C GLY A 498 8.64 -13.24 11.02
N THR A 499 7.53 -13.55 10.36
CA THR A 499 6.71 -14.74 10.65
C THR A 499 7.50 -15.99 10.34
N ARG A 500 7.51 -16.95 11.26
CA ARG A 500 8.20 -18.22 11.07
C ARG A 500 7.20 -19.33 10.79
N SER A 501 7.54 -20.18 9.82
CA SER A 501 6.77 -21.37 9.46
C SER A 501 7.72 -22.51 9.14
N TRP A 502 7.24 -23.75 9.31
CA TRP A 502 7.97 -24.94 8.90
C TRP A 502 7.36 -25.49 7.62
N PHE A 503 8.22 -25.88 6.71
CA PHE A 503 7.83 -26.52 5.45
C PHE A 503 8.39 -27.94 5.45
N GLY A 504 7.49 -28.90 5.35
CA GLY A 504 7.84 -30.30 5.42
C GLY A 504 7.24 -31.12 4.29
N VAL A 505 7.76 -32.32 4.15
CA VAL A 505 7.34 -33.30 3.14
C VAL A 505 7.27 -34.69 3.75
N PHE A 506 6.19 -35.43 3.45
CA PHE A 506 6.11 -36.87 3.68
C PHE A 506 6.42 -37.58 2.37
N THR A 507 7.33 -38.54 2.45
CA THR A 507 7.77 -39.36 1.31
C THR A 507 7.54 -40.83 1.67
N ASP A 508 6.89 -41.61 0.78
CA ASP A 508 6.80 -43.07 0.90
C ASP A 508 8.16 -43.71 0.64
N ILE A 509 8.73 -44.29 1.66
CA ILE A 509 10.05 -44.96 1.64
C ILE A 509 9.93 -46.49 1.80
N SER A 510 8.72 -47.06 1.64
CA SER A 510 8.49 -48.52 1.84
C SER A 510 9.42 -49.38 0.99
N ARG A 511 9.62 -49.01 -0.29
CA ARG A 511 10.52 -49.73 -1.19
C ARG A 511 11.99 -49.62 -0.76
N GLN A 512 12.38 -48.46 -0.23
CA GLN A 512 13.73 -48.25 0.28
C GLN A 512 13.97 -49.14 1.49
N VAL A 513 13.06 -49.15 2.47
CA VAL A 513 13.13 -50.00 3.66
C VAL A 513 13.19 -51.49 3.32
N GLU A 514 12.37 -51.95 2.38
CA GLU A 514 12.42 -53.34 1.90
C GLU A 514 13.78 -53.70 1.30
N LEU A 515 14.40 -52.79 0.54
CA LEU A 515 15.75 -52.99 0.00
C LEU A 515 16.81 -53.00 1.08
N GLU A 516 16.74 -52.07 2.07
CA GLU A 516 17.64 -52.03 3.21
C GLU A 516 17.58 -53.34 4.02
N GLU A 517 16.36 -53.87 4.27
CA GLU A 517 16.18 -55.13 4.99
C GLU A 517 16.70 -56.36 4.18
N ARG A 518 16.52 -56.34 2.85
CA ARG A 518 17.05 -57.41 1.99
C ARG A 518 18.57 -57.42 2.00
N LEU A 519 19.20 -56.26 1.90
CA LEU A 519 20.67 -56.12 1.97
C LEU A 519 21.20 -56.64 3.31
N ALA A 520 20.58 -56.22 4.43
CA ALA A 520 20.96 -56.66 5.76
C ALA A 520 20.86 -58.21 5.94
N ARG A 521 19.83 -58.84 5.34
CA ARG A 521 19.70 -60.32 5.34
C ARG A 521 20.78 -61.01 4.54
N ILE A 522 21.22 -60.43 3.41
CA ILE A 522 22.31 -60.97 2.57
C ILE A 522 23.65 -60.85 3.29
N GLU A 523 23.92 -59.70 3.92
CA GLU A 523 25.14 -59.47 4.68
C GLU A 523 25.23 -60.43 5.88
N THR A 524 24.10 -60.64 6.61
CA THR A 524 24.08 -61.59 7.73
C THR A 524 24.20 -63.05 7.24
N ALA A 525 23.71 -63.40 6.07
CA ALA A 525 23.85 -64.73 5.49
C ALA A 525 25.27 -65.01 4.96
N SER A 526 26.02 -63.95 4.54
CA SER A 526 27.37 -64.07 4.05
C SER A 526 28.46 -64.05 5.15
N SER A 527 28.07 -63.73 6.39
CA SER A 527 28.97 -63.69 7.55
C SER A 527 29.04 -65.00 8.36
N PHE A 528 28.37 -66.08 7.91
CA PHE A 528 28.59 -67.43 8.45
C PHE A 528 29.83 -68.04 7.79
N PRO A 529 30.89 -68.40 8.51
CA PRO A 529 32.01 -69.13 7.96
C PRO A 529 31.52 -70.51 7.51
N SER A 530 31.90 -70.87 6.28
CA SER A 530 31.74 -72.24 5.78
C SER A 530 32.43 -73.25 6.65
N PRO A 531 31.88 -74.45 6.84
CA PRO A 531 32.39 -75.47 7.77
C PRO A 531 33.75 -76.02 7.41
#